data_37093a0e6bfe028290171002a66080bc
#
_entry.id   37093a0e6bfe028290171002a66080bc
#
_cell.length_a   1.000
_cell.length_b   1.000
_cell.length_c   1.000
_cell.angle_alpha   90.00
_cell.angle_beta   90.00
_cell.angle_gamma   90.00
#
_symmetry.space_group_name_H-M   'P 1'
#
loop_
_entity.id
_entity.type
_entity.pdbx_description
1 polymer ?
#
loop_
_entity_poly.entity_id
_entity_poly.type
_entity_poly.pdbx_seq_one_letter_code
_entity_poly.pdbx_strand_id
1 'polypeptide(L)'
;MHRWGQRVVTNVWQTQVENLDQNILGAEILAFNGMTFSQAIENFPTHCQDKNDPETKEWIANKVLAGRYNEARLLTLRLSDQTVIELDLDAIKLKNDASLLSHKVIDGIGIIRINNSLGNDNLVTEFDKALHEAVDTKGLIIDLRNTIFGGDSYEARGIMSRFIDKAAPYQRHSYIATSQNNPDVERSWVEYVSPRAETYRKPVVVLVGRWTGSMGEGLAIGFEGMGRAEVVGTEMRRLAGEVYDFNFQHQWYGYKLSTAKLFHINGTIREKYIPTHYVRQSTIEKDELLEAGMKLIRQAID
;
A
#
# COMPACT_ATOMS: atom_id res chain seq x y z
N MET A 1 14.55 -13.16 16.60
CA MET A 1 13.73 -13.86 17.63
C MET A 1 12.45 -13.06 17.79
N HIS A 2 11.33 -13.50 17.12
CA HIS A 2 10.05 -12.82 17.23
C HIS A 2 9.50 -12.98 18.65
N ARG A 3 9.47 -11.91 19.42
CA ARG A 3 8.72 -11.87 20.68
C ARG A 3 7.23 -11.75 20.33
N TRP A 4 6.53 -12.85 20.33
CA TRP A 4 5.08 -12.88 20.21
C TRP A 4 4.45 -12.01 21.31
N GLY A 5 3.66 -11.02 20.92
CA GLY A 5 2.93 -10.14 21.83
C GLY A 5 3.45 -8.72 21.98
N GLN A 6 4.63 -8.38 21.44
CA GLN A 6 5.11 -7.00 21.42
C GLN A 6 4.56 -6.24 20.20
N ARG A 7 4.12 -5.02 20.43
CA ARG A 7 3.69 -4.09 19.37
C ARG A 7 4.83 -3.16 19.06
N VAL A 8 5.29 -3.21 17.83
CA VAL A 8 6.46 -2.45 17.38
C VAL A 8 6.11 -1.57 16.20
N VAL A 9 6.83 -0.47 16.06
CA VAL A 9 6.79 0.39 14.89
C VAL A 9 7.48 -0.34 13.73
N THR A 10 6.73 -0.69 12.70
CA THR A 10 7.23 -1.46 11.55
C THR A 10 7.55 -0.59 10.34
N ASN A 11 7.06 0.64 10.30
CA ASN A 11 7.26 1.53 9.18
C ASN A 11 7.14 3.00 9.58
N VAL A 12 7.97 3.85 9.01
CA VAL A 12 7.97 5.31 9.21
C VAL A 12 8.26 5.99 7.89
N TRP A 13 7.55 7.06 7.60
CA TRP A 13 7.81 7.92 6.44
C TRP A 13 9.00 8.85 6.69
N GLN A 14 10.19 8.32 6.65
CA GLN A 14 11.39 9.11 6.93
C GLN A 14 11.62 10.24 5.92
N THR A 15 11.24 10.03 4.65
CA THR A 15 11.38 11.05 3.60
C THR A 15 10.34 12.17 3.69
N GLN A 16 9.25 11.93 4.43
CA GLN A 16 8.11 12.84 4.56
C GLN A 16 7.95 13.44 5.97
N VAL A 17 8.93 13.25 6.84
CA VAL A 17 8.91 13.76 8.21
C VAL A 17 10.12 14.68 8.41
N GLU A 18 9.87 15.91 8.86
CA GLU A 18 10.93 16.91 9.02
C GLU A 18 11.63 16.87 10.37
N ASN A 19 10.88 16.58 11.44
CA ASN A 19 11.36 16.77 12.82
C ASN A 19 11.33 15.49 13.65
N LEU A 20 11.59 14.35 13.04
CA LEU A 20 11.80 13.09 13.73
C LEU A 20 13.30 12.75 13.69
N ASP A 21 14.04 13.18 14.68
CA ASP A 21 15.51 13.05 14.76
C ASP A 21 15.98 11.65 15.14
N GLN A 22 15.05 10.77 15.56
CA GLN A 22 15.38 9.43 16.05
C GLN A 22 14.81 8.35 15.13
N ASN A 23 15.61 7.29 14.94
CA ASN A 23 15.11 6.11 14.26
C ASN A 23 14.23 5.28 15.21
N ILE A 24 12.92 5.37 15.04
CA ILE A 24 11.93 4.65 15.86
C ILE A 24 11.48 3.32 15.23
N LEU A 25 12.04 2.93 14.09
CA LEU A 25 11.74 1.61 13.51
C LEU A 25 12.17 0.51 14.46
N GLY A 26 11.30 -0.47 14.69
CA GLY A 26 11.53 -1.55 15.64
C GLY A 26 11.28 -1.16 17.10
N ALA A 27 11.00 0.11 17.41
CA ALA A 27 10.67 0.53 18.76
C ALA A 27 9.39 -0.13 19.27
N GLU A 28 9.40 -0.56 20.54
CA GLU A 28 8.22 -1.12 21.19
C GLU A 28 7.27 0.00 21.63
N ILE A 29 5.99 -0.15 21.32
CA ILE A 29 4.94 0.78 21.74
C ILE A 29 4.50 0.41 23.16
N LEU A 30 4.85 1.23 24.14
CA LEU A 30 4.55 1.01 25.55
C LEU A 30 3.21 1.61 25.97
N ALA A 31 2.98 2.88 25.62
CA ALA A 31 1.79 3.61 26.03
C ALA A 31 1.31 4.59 24.97
N PHE A 32 0.05 4.96 25.06
CA PHE A 32 -0.60 6.01 24.29
C PHE A 32 -1.42 6.90 25.23
N ASN A 33 -1.16 8.21 25.23
CA ASN A 33 -1.76 9.19 26.13
C ASN A 33 -1.69 8.77 27.62
N GLY A 34 -0.54 8.28 28.08
CA GLY A 34 -0.31 7.86 29.45
C GLY A 34 -0.95 6.53 29.85
N MET A 35 -1.75 5.91 28.99
CA MET A 35 -2.34 4.58 29.21
C MET A 35 -1.46 3.52 28.54
N THR A 36 -1.23 2.36 29.18
CA THR A 36 -0.51 1.28 28.49
C THR A 36 -1.21 0.93 27.18
N PHE A 37 -0.45 0.66 26.15
CA PHE A 37 -1.03 0.43 24.82
C PHE A 37 -1.97 -0.79 24.82
N SER A 38 -1.71 -1.77 25.65
CA SER A 38 -2.61 -2.92 25.86
C SER A 38 -3.94 -2.50 26.46
N GLN A 39 -3.93 -1.64 27.49
CA GLN A 39 -5.16 -1.10 28.08
C GLN A 39 -5.92 -0.22 27.09
N ALA A 40 -5.22 0.58 26.29
CA ALA A 40 -5.86 1.42 25.27
C ALA A 40 -6.62 0.58 24.23
N ILE A 41 -6.05 -0.57 23.83
CA ILE A 41 -6.71 -1.53 22.94
C ILE A 41 -7.91 -2.18 23.64
N GLU A 42 -7.76 -2.64 24.87
CA GLU A 42 -8.82 -3.31 25.63
C GLU A 42 -10.01 -2.38 25.86
N ASN A 43 -9.74 -1.12 26.17
CA ASN A 43 -10.77 -0.11 26.43
C ASN A 43 -11.44 0.44 25.15
N PHE A 44 -10.89 0.13 23.96
CA PHE A 44 -11.46 0.64 22.71
C PHE A 44 -12.85 0.03 22.47
N PRO A 45 -13.90 0.86 22.19
CA PRO A 45 -15.24 0.35 22.00
C PRO A 45 -15.36 -0.45 20.69
N THR A 46 -15.88 -1.66 20.78
CA THR A 46 -16.31 -2.48 19.63
C THR A 46 -17.75 -2.93 19.87
N HIS A 47 -18.58 -2.89 18.83
CA HIS A 47 -19.99 -3.29 18.96
C HIS A 47 -20.23 -4.75 18.62
N CYS A 48 -19.63 -5.23 17.52
CA CYS A 48 -19.90 -6.56 16.96
C CYS A 48 -18.64 -7.40 16.75
N GLN A 49 -17.47 -6.82 16.86
CA GLN A 49 -16.20 -7.52 16.60
C GLN A 49 -15.69 -8.21 17.87
N ASP A 50 -15.18 -9.42 17.69
CA ASP A 50 -14.48 -10.13 18.76
C ASP A 50 -13.10 -9.50 18.98
N LYS A 51 -12.90 -8.90 20.17
CA LYS A 51 -11.62 -8.32 20.56
C LYS A 51 -10.48 -9.33 20.69
N ASN A 52 -10.77 -10.63 20.74
CA ASN A 52 -9.74 -11.66 20.80
C ASN A 52 -9.20 -12.02 19.42
N ASP A 53 -9.96 -11.72 18.37
CA ASP A 53 -9.52 -11.93 17.00
C ASP A 53 -8.28 -11.07 16.67
N PRO A 54 -7.20 -11.65 16.12
CA PRO A 54 -5.98 -10.92 15.80
C PRO A 54 -6.17 -9.76 14.81
N GLU A 55 -7.03 -9.90 13.81
CA GLU A 55 -7.30 -8.84 12.83
C GLU A 55 -8.05 -7.68 13.48
N THR A 56 -9.01 -7.98 14.36
CA THR A 56 -9.72 -6.97 15.16
C THR A 56 -8.77 -6.23 16.10
N LYS A 57 -7.86 -6.93 16.77
CA LYS A 57 -6.83 -6.28 17.61
C LYS A 57 -5.91 -5.36 16.82
N GLU A 58 -5.50 -5.78 15.64
CA GLU A 58 -4.67 -4.94 14.76
C GLU A 58 -5.43 -3.69 14.30
N TRP A 59 -6.69 -3.86 13.91
CA TRP A 59 -7.56 -2.74 13.54
C TRP A 59 -7.74 -1.75 14.70
N ILE A 60 -8.02 -2.24 15.92
CA ILE A 60 -8.13 -1.42 17.13
C ILE A 60 -6.82 -0.68 17.39
N ALA A 61 -5.68 -1.35 17.32
CA ALA A 61 -4.37 -0.73 17.54
C ALA A 61 -4.13 0.45 16.57
N ASN A 62 -4.45 0.28 15.30
CA ASN A 62 -4.38 1.35 14.31
C ASN A 62 -5.34 2.50 14.61
N LYS A 63 -6.54 2.21 15.12
CA LYS A 63 -7.51 3.24 15.52
C LYS A 63 -7.09 4.01 16.76
N VAL A 64 -6.50 3.34 17.74
CA VAL A 64 -5.90 3.99 18.92
C VAL A 64 -4.81 4.96 18.49
N LEU A 65 -3.87 4.52 17.64
CA LEU A 65 -2.77 5.37 17.14
C LEU A 65 -3.26 6.54 16.28
N ALA A 66 -4.34 6.35 15.53
CA ALA A 66 -4.95 7.45 14.78
C ALA A 66 -5.49 8.55 15.71
N GLY A 67 -5.87 8.19 16.94
CA GLY A 67 -6.41 9.12 17.92
C GLY A 67 -7.80 9.62 17.57
N ARG A 68 -8.26 10.62 18.30
CA ARG A 68 -9.51 11.33 18.06
C ARG A 68 -9.25 12.79 17.78
N TYR A 69 -10.14 13.40 17.04
CA TYR A 69 -10.11 14.85 16.83
C TYR A 69 -10.17 15.56 18.19
N ASN A 70 -9.33 16.56 18.40
CA ASN A 70 -9.19 17.35 19.64
C ASN A 70 -8.54 16.61 20.84
N GLU A 71 -7.99 15.43 20.67
CA GLU A 71 -7.20 14.75 21.72
C GLU A 71 -5.74 14.73 21.31
N ALA A 72 -4.83 15.00 22.25
CA ALA A 72 -3.40 14.86 22.01
C ALA A 72 -3.05 13.40 21.68
N ARG A 73 -1.98 13.18 20.90
CA ARG A 73 -1.49 11.86 20.53
C ARG A 73 -0.04 11.69 21.01
N LEU A 74 0.10 11.40 22.31
CA LEU A 74 1.39 11.16 22.95
C LEU A 74 1.71 9.67 22.96
N LEU A 75 2.79 9.28 22.29
CA LEU A 75 3.23 7.91 22.13
C LEU A 75 4.48 7.65 22.95
N THR A 76 4.43 6.73 23.90
CA THR A 76 5.60 6.28 24.65
C THR A 76 6.22 5.07 23.97
N LEU A 77 7.50 5.17 23.61
CA LEU A 77 8.24 4.16 22.88
C LEU A 77 9.46 3.70 23.69
N ARG A 78 9.79 2.41 23.56
CA ARG A 78 11.09 1.88 23.96
C ARG A 78 11.91 1.59 22.71
N LEU A 79 13.02 2.28 22.56
CA LEU A 79 13.94 2.11 21.43
C LEU A 79 14.74 0.81 21.56
N SER A 80 15.48 0.46 20.52
CA SER A 80 16.34 -0.74 20.48
C SER A 80 17.46 -0.72 21.52
N ASP A 81 17.95 0.45 21.90
CA ASP A 81 18.95 0.68 22.95
C ASP A 81 18.35 0.71 24.36
N GLN A 82 17.07 0.38 24.52
CA GLN A 82 16.29 0.40 25.76
C GLN A 82 15.93 1.82 26.27
N THR A 83 16.31 2.87 25.57
CA THR A 83 15.88 4.24 25.88
C THR A 83 14.36 4.35 25.74
N VAL A 84 13.73 4.98 26.72
CA VAL A 84 12.29 5.29 26.66
C VAL A 84 12.12 6.75 26.28
N ILE A 85 11.34 6.99 25.25
CA ILE A 85 11.02 8.34 24.76
C ILE A 85 9.51 8.54 24.71
N GLU A 86 9.10 9.80 24.82
CA GLU A 86 7.76 10.25 24.52
C GLU A 86 7.76 11.03 23.20
N LEU A 87 6.88 10.69 22.31
CA LEU A 87 6.74 11.27 20.98
C LEU A 87 5.35 11.89 20.84
N ASP A 88 5.30 13.19 20.66
CA ASP A 88 4.07 13.90 20.29
C ASP A 88 3.85 13.75 18.79
N LEU A 89 2.85 12.92 18.39
CA LEU A 89 2.52 12.69 16.99
C LEU A 89 1.92 13.92 16.32
N ASP A 90 1.35 14.85 17.09
CA ASP A 90 0.75 16.09 16.55
C ASP A 90 1.82 17.17 16.29
N ALA A 91 2.97 17.06 16.95
CA ALA A 91 4.13 17.92 16.72
C ALA A 91 4.95 17.49 15.47
N ILE A 92 4.72 16.29 14.94
CA ILE A 92 5.44 15.80 13.76
C ILE A 92 4.94 16.56 12.52
N LYS A 93 5.86 17.21 11.82
CA LYS A 93 5.57 17.89 10.56
C LYS A 93 5.74 16.94 9.39
N LEU A 94 4.68 16.79 8.60
CA LEU A 94 4.75 16.05 7.35
C LEU A 94 5.32 16.93 6.24
N LYS A 95 6.19 16.34 5.46
CA LYS A 95 6.81 16.92 4.27
C LYS A 95 6.28 16.20 3.05
N ASN A 96 5.67 16.93 2.14
CA ASN A 96 5.21 16.33 0.90
C ASN A 96 6.40 15.96 0.00
N ASP A 97 6.39 14.75 -0.56
CA ASP A 97 7.31 14.41 -1.64
C ASP A 97 7.02 15.32 -2.83
N ALA A 98 8.02 16.09 -3.24
CA ALA A 98 7.89 17.05 -4.34
C ALA A 98 7.83 16.35 -5.71
N SER A 99 8.36 15.12 -5.81
CA SER A 99 8.41 14.34 -7.04
C SER A 99 7.36 13.23 -7.07
N LEU A 100 6.75 13.00 -8.25
CA LEU A 100 5.76 11.94 -8.45
C LEU A 100 6.37 10.55 -8.26
N LEU A 101 7.62 10.40 -8.62
CA LEU A 101 8.39 9.18 -8.45
C LEU A 101 9.87 9.50 -8.19
N SER A 102 10.58 8.51 -7.74
CA SER A 102 12.04 8.52 -7.72
C SER A 102 12.57 7.24 -8.38
N HIS A 103 13.76 7.32 -9.00
CA HIS A 103 14.38 6.16 -9.60
C HIS A 103 15.88 6.09 -9.25
N LYS A 104 16.39 4.90 -9.23
CA LYS A 104 17.82 4.61 -9.00
C LYS A 104 18.19 3.24 -9.57
N VAL A 105 19.46 2.99 -9.70
CA VAL A 105 20.00 1.66 -10.07
C VAL A 105 20.88 1.15 -8.94
N ILE A 106 20.63 -0.09 -8.50
CA ILE A 106 21.44 -0.80 -7.49
C ILE A 106 21.84 -2.15 -8.07
N ASP A 107 23.13 -2.47 -8.12
CA ASP A 107 23.67 -3.74 -8.61
C ASP A 107 23.17 -4.11 -10.01
N GLY A 108 22.94 -3.11 -10.85
CA GLY A 108 22.40 -3.29 -12.20
C GLY A 108 20.89 -3.58 -12.26
N ILE A 109 20.15 -3.43 -11.18
CA ILE A 109 18.69 -3.53 -11.10
C ILE A 109 18.10 -2.12 -10.99
N GLY A 110 17.16 -1.78 -11.88
CA GLY A 110 16.41 -0.54 -11.82
C GLY A 110 15.37 -0.57 -10.69
N ILE A 111 15.21 0.55 -9.99
CA ILE A 111 14.19 0.71 -8.95
C ILE A 111 13.43 1.99 -9.26
N ILE A 112 12.13 1.88 -9.51
CA ILE A 112 11.22 3.02 -9.66
C ILE A 112 10.23 2.99 -8.50
N ARG A 113 10.27 4.03 -7.66
CA ARG A 113 9.35 4.20 -6.54
C ARG A 113 8.32 5.25 -6.87
N ILE A 114 7.04 4.89 -6.79
CA ILE A 114 5.92 5.80 -6.99
C ILE A 114 5.55 6.43 -5.64
N ASN A 115 5.55 7.75 -5.59
CA ASN A 115 5.29 8.52 -4.38
C ASN A 115 3.82 8.95 -4.31
N ASN A 116 3.23 8.88 -3.12
CA ASN A 116 1.90 9.36 -2.75
C ASN A 116 0.74 8.70 -3.49
N SER A 117 0.59 8.92 -4.80
CA SER A 117 -0.58 8.45 -5.54
C SER A 117 -0.31 8.23 -7.03
N LEU A 118 -1.26 7.54 -7.68
CA LEU A 118 -1.36 7.39 -9.14
C LEU A 118 -2.30 8.44 -9.77
N GLY A 119 -2.72 9.46 -9.00
CA GLY A 119 -3.73 10.43 -9.46
C GLY A 119 -3.15 11.71 -10.07
N ASN A 120 -2.04 11.62 -10.80
CA ASN A 120 -1.46 12.76 -11.49
C ASN A 120 -1.18 12.41 -12.95
N ASP A 121 -1.77 13.14 -13.87
CA ASP A 121 -1.71 12.91 -15.32
C ASP A 121 -0.26 12.85 -15.87
N ASN A 122 0.68 13.54 -15.24
CA ASN A 122 2.08 13.51 -15.63
C ASN A 122 2.82 12.24 -15.18
N LEU A 123 2.24 11.44 -14.29
CA LEU A 123 2.92 10.26 -13.72
C LEU A 123 3.34 9.26 -14.82
N VAL A 124 2.47 9.04 -15.81
CA VAL A 124 2.76 8.10 -16.90
C VAL A 124 3.97 8.56 -17.71
N THR A 125 4.06 9.86 -17.99
CA THR A 125 5.20 10.45 -18.70
C THR A 125 6.50 10.36 -17.89
N GLU A 126 6.44 10.67 -16.60
CA GLU A 126 7.62 10.57 -15.73
C GLU A 126 8.05 9.10 -15.53
N PHE A 127 7.09 8.19 -15.43
CA PHE A 127 7.37 6.75 -15.37
C PHE A 127 8.06 6.26 -16.65
N ASP A 128 7.61 6.70 -17.84
CA ASP A 128 8.24 6.35 -19.10
C ASP A 128 9.68 6.82 -19.20
N LYS A 129 9.97 8.03 -18.71
CA LYS A 129 11.37 8.54 -18.63
C LYS A 129 12.22 7.66 -17.73
N ALA A 130 11.75 7.37 -16.52
CA ALA A 130 12.46 6.52 -15.56
C ALA A 130 12.65 5.09 -16.10
N LEU A 131 11.64 4.55 -16.79
CA LEU A 131 11.73 3.23 -17.42
C LEU A 131 12.76 3.22 -18.56
N HIS A 132 12.83 4.29 -19.35
CA HIS A 132 13.82 4.43 -20.41
C HIS A 132 15.26 4.43 -19.85
N GLU A 133 15.48 5.14 -18.74
CA GLU A 133 16.80 5.13 -18.06
C GLU A 133 17.12 3.75 -17.44
N ALA A 134 16.09 2.95 -17.12
CA ALA A 134 16.26 1.60 -16.58
C ALA A 134 16.30 0.51 -17.67
N VAL A 135 16.23 0.84 -18.97
CA VAL A 135 16.09 -0.14 -20.05
C VAL A 135 17.27 -1.10 -20.13
N ASP A 136 18.49 -0.64 -19.81
CA ASP A 136 19.72 -1.45 -19.86
C ASP A 136 19.99 -2.23 -18.57
N THR A 137 19.17 -2.05 -17.53
CA THR A 137 19.29 -2.79 -16.27
C THR A 137 18.92 -4.27 -16.46
N LYS A 138 19.30 -5.11 -15.50
CA LYS A 138 19.05 -6.56 -15.54
C LYS A 138 17.58 -6.92 -15.28
N GLY A 139 16.86 -6.05 -14.58
CA GLY A 139 15.45 -6.17 -14.22
C GLY A 139 14.99 -4.94 -13.49
N LEU A 140 13.70 -4.88 -13.16
CA LEU A 140 13.07 -3.69 -12.58
C LEU A 140 12.32 -4.04 -11.29
N ILE A 141 12.48 -3.19 -10.28
CA ILE A 141 11.63 -3.17 -9.10
C ILE A 141 10.72 -1.95 -9.16
N ILE A 142 9.41 -2.16 -9.07
CA ILE A 142 8.41 -1.11 -8.92
C ILE A 142 8.02 -1.06 -7.44
N ASP A 143 8.43 0.00 -6.74
CA ASP A 143 8.20 0.15 -5.30
C ASP A 143 6.93 0.98 -5.05
N LEU A 144 5.86 0.31 -4.61
CA LEU A 144 4.56 0.91 -4.28
C LEU A 144 4.36 1.10 -2.77
N ARG A 145 5.38 0.86 -1.95
CA ARG A 145 5.27 0.97 -0.49
C ARG A 145 4.93 2.39 -0.01
N ASN A 146 5.14 3.40 -0.86
CA ASN A 146 4.78 4.80 -0.59
C ASN A 146 3.58 5.31 -1.41
N THR A 147 2.83 4.43 -2.07
CA THR A 147 1.66 4.79 -2.90
C THR A 147 0.38 4.71 -2.06
N ILE A 148 0.16 5.73 -1.22
CA ILE A 148 -0.82 5.68 -0.14
C ILE A 148 -2.22 6.04 -0.59
N PHE A 149 -2.33 7.07 -1.42
CA PHE A 149 -3.62 7.67 -1.75
C PHE A 149 -4.31 7.00 -2.95
N GLY A 150 -3.70 5.94 -3.51
CA GLY A 150 -4.24 5.27 -4.68
C GLY A 150 -4.16 6.14 -5.94
N GLY A 151 -5.29 6.52 -6.51
CA GLY A 151 -5.36 7.36 -7.71
C GLY A 151 -6.22 6.73 -8.80
N ASP A 152 -5.94 7.06 -10.04
CA ASP A 152 -6.75 6.69 -11.18
C ASP A 152 -6.30 5.39 -11.85
N SER A 153 -7.24 4.69 -12.45
CA SER A 153 -6.98 3.48 -13.24
C SER A 153 -6.34 3.80 -14.60
N TYR A 154 -6.43 5.04 -15.08
CA TYR A 154 -5.77 5.44 -16.32
C TYR A 154 -4.26 5.43 -16.19
N GLU A 155 -3.72 6.03 -15.13
CA GLU A 155 -2.29 6.01 -14.85
C GLU A 155 -1.79 4.60 -14.58
N ALA A 156 -2.53 3.81 -13.81
CA ALA A 156 -2.19 2.41 -13.56
C ALA A 156 -2.11 1.59 -14.85
N ARG A 157 -3.11 1.71 -15.74
CA ARG A 157 -3.09 1.05 -17.06
C ARG A 157 -2.00 1.61 -17.95
N GLY A 158 -1.77 2.93 -17.91
CA GLY A 158 -0.66 3.57 -18.61
C GLY A 158 0.68 2.99 -18.26
N ILE A 159 0.93 2.71 -16.97
CA ILE A 159 2.14 2.06 -16.48
C ILE A 159 2.18 0.59 -16.93
N MET A 160 1.16 -0.20 -16.60
CA MET A 160 1.09 -1.64 -16.92
C MET A 160 1.25 -1.92 -18.41
N SER A 161 0.72 -1.04 -19.28
CA SER A 161 0.76 -1.18 -20.74
C SER A 161 2.18 -1.24 -21.34
N ARG A 162 3.19 -0.79 -20.60
CA ARG A 162 4.61 -0.88 -21.00
C ARG A 162 5.23 -2.25 -20.76
N PHE A 163 4.50 -3.19 -20.16
CA PHE A 163 5.04 -4.48 -19.72
C PHE A 163 4.38 -5.68 -20.42
N ILE A 164 3.46 -5.45 -21.33
CA ILE A 164 2.71 -6.48 -22.05
C ILE A 164 2.78 -6.24 -23.56
N ASP A 165 2.64 -7.29 -24.37
CA ASP A 165 2.64 -7.24 -25.83
C ASP A 165 1.28 -7.58 -26.45
N LYS A 166 0.32 -7.98 -25.65
CA LYS A 166 -1.08 -8.19 -26.00
C LYS A 166 -2.00 -7.75 -24.87
N ALA A 167 -3.25 -7.44 -25.18
CA ALA A 167 -4.23 -7.08 -24.17
C ALA A 167 -4.37 -8.18 -23.11
N ALA A 168 -4.33 -7.79 -21.85
CA ALA A 168 -4.39 -8.70 -20.72
C ALA A 168 -5.36 -8.20 -19.63
N PRO A 169 -6.12 -9.09 -18.97
CA PRO A 169 -6.98 -8.73 -17.87
C PRO A 169 -6.14 -8.42 -16.65
N TYR A 170 -6.50 -7.38 -15.87
CA TYR A 170 -5.75 -7.02 -14.69
C TYR A 170 -6.58 -6.95 -13.40
N GLN A 171 -7.88 -6.65 -13.50
CA GLN A 171 -8.77 -6.53 -12.35
C GLN A 171 -10.19 -6.88 -12.73
N ARG A 172 -10.93 -7.56 -11.83
CA ARG A 172 -12.36 -7.83 -11.98
C ARG A 172 -13.15 -6.98 -11.00
N HIS A 173 -14.29 -6.50 -11.43
CA HIS A 173 -15.27 -5.74 -10.64
C HIS A 173 -16.57 -6.51 -10.53
N SER A 174 -17.32 -6.28 -9.45
CA SER A 174 -18.65 -6.83 -9.25
C SER A 174 -19.48 -5.92 -8.35
N TYR A 175 -20.75 -5.75 -8.66
CA TYR A 175 -21.72 -5.12 -7.78
C TYR A 175 -23.08 -5.83 -7.87
N ILE A 176 -23.89 -5.66 -6.82
CA ILE A 176 -25.26 -6.16 -6.79
C ILE A 176 -26.19 -5.06 -7.27
N ALA A 177 -26.87 -5.30 -8.40
CA ALA A 177 -27.94 -4.44 -8.86
C ALA A 177 -29.24 -4.89 -8.21
N THR A 178 -29.84 -4.02 -7.43
CA THR A 178 -31.13 -4.27 -6.74
C THR A 178 -32.26 -3.53 -7.43
N SER A 179 -33.45 -4.11 -7.43
CA SER A 179 -34.68 -3.48 -7.88
C SER A 179 -35.81 -3.85 -6.93
N GLN A 180 -36.67 -2.88 -6.60
CA GLN A 180 -37.70 -3.00 -5.55
C GLN A 180 -38.58 -4.25 -5.64
N ASN A 181 -38.82 -4.77 -6.84
CA ASN A 181 -39.74 -5.87 -7.07
C ASN A 181 -39.16 -7.06 -7.87
N ASN A 182 -37.85 -7.06 -8.07
CA ASN A 182 -37.17 -8.09 -8.84
C ASN A 182 -36.04 -8.72 -8.00
N PRO A 183 -35.64 -9.97 -8.30
CA PRO A 183 -34.47 -10.54 -7.69
C PRO A 183 -33.22 -9.71 -7.92
N ASP A 184 -32.32 -9.67 -6.95
CA ASP A 184 -31.03 -9.07 -7.09
C ASP A 184 -30.21 -9.76 -8.18
N VAL A 185 -29.45 -8.97 -8.93
CA VAL A 185 -28.60 -9.46 -10.01
C VAL A 185 -27.16 -9.03 -9.73
N GLU A 186 -26.23 -9.99 -9.65
CA GLU A 186 -24.82 -9.67 -9.65
C GLU A 186 -24.37 -9.29 -11.07
N ARG A 187 -23.76 -8.12 -11.21
CA ARG A 187 -23.11 -7.68 -12.44
C ARG A 187 -21.61 -7.66 -12.23
N SER A 188 -20.87 -8.25 -13.14
CA SER A 188 -19.42 -8.24 -13.09
C SER A 188 -18.80 -7.95 -14.44
N TRP A 189 -17.64 -7.31 -14.43
CA TRP A 189 -16.83 -7.08 -15.62
C TRP A 189 -15.36 -7.20 -15.29
N VAL A 190 -14.55 -7.38 -16.32
CA VAL A 190 -13.10 -7.45 -16.21
C VAL A 190 -12.51 -6.28 -16.97
N GLU A 191 -11.59 -5.57 -16.34
CA GLU A 191 -10.82 -4.53 -16.98
C GLU A 191 -9.55 -5.10 -17.61
N TYR A 192 -9.22 -4.58 -18.80
CA TYR A 192 -8.07 -4.97 -19.57
C TYR A 192 -7.09 -3.82 -19.75
N VAL A 193 -5.82 -4.17 -19.80
CA VAL A 193 -4.74 -3.29 -20.25
C VAL A 193 -4.40 -3.64 -21.68
N SER A 194 -4.29 -2.64 -22.54
CA SER A 194 -3.77 -2.78 -23.91
C SER A 194 -2.32 -2.33 -23.97
N PRO A 195 -1.47 -2.97 -24.78
CA PRO A 195 -0.09 -2.54 -24.96
C PRO A 195 0.00 -1.12 -25.52
N ARG A 196 1.03 -0.39 -25.09
CA ARG A 196 1.43 0.88 -25.72
C ARG A 196 2.95 0.97 -25.79
N ALA A 197 3.46 1.55 -26.85
CA ALA A 197 4.88 1.74 -27.10
C ALA A 197 5.71 0.43 -26.99
N GLU A 198 7.01 0.53 -26.79
CA GLU A 198 7.91 -0.62 -26.66
C GLU A 198 7.72 -1.35 -25.33
N THR A 199 7.63 -2.67 -25.39
CA THR A 199 7.40 -3.51 -24.20
C THR A 199 8.70 -3.78 -23.45
N TYR A 200 8.71 -3.47 -22.14
CA TYR A 200 9.80 -3.88 -21.24
C TYR A 200 9.65 -5.37 -20.91
N ARG A 201 10.61 -6.19 -21.33
CA ARG A 201 10.51 -7.67 -21.25
C ARG A 201 11.32 -8.31 -20.14
N LYS A 202 12.22 -7.55 -19.49
CA LYS A 202 13.08 -8.08 -18.42
C LYS A 202 12.26 -8.38 -17.15
N PRO A 203 12.78 -9.19 -16.19
CA PRO A 203 12.09 -9.52 -14.97
C PRO A 203 11.62 -8.27 -14.21
N VAL A 204 10.44 -8.35 -13.62
CA VAL A 204 9.84 -7.28 -12.81
C VAL A 204 9.38 -7.84 -11.46
N VAL A 205 9.64 -7.08 -10.41
CA VAL A 205 9.12 -7.32 -9.06
C VAL A 205 8.40 -6.07 -8.58
N VAL A 206 7.25 -6.25 -7.94
CA VAL A 206 6.49 -5.16 -7.30
C VAL A 206 6.64 -5.27 -5.79
N LEU A 207 7.10 -4.21 -5.14
CA LEU A 207 7.15 -4.12 -3.67
C LEU A 207 5.89 -3.45 -3.14
N VAL A 208 5.25 -4.10 -2.17
CA VAL A 208 4.06 -3.58 -1.51
C VAL A 208 4.19 -3.60 0.01
N GLY A 209 3.35 -2.85 0.67
CA GLY A 209 3.32 -2.82 2.13
C GLY A 209 2.05 -2.19 2.65
N ARG A 210 1.97 -2.02 3.96
CA ARG A 210 0.78 -1.57 4.68
C ARG A 210 0.20 -0.24 4.19
N TRP A 211 1.00 0.59 3.53
CA TRP A 211 0.56 1.87 2.99
C TRP A 211 0.24 1.86 1.50
N THR A 212 0.52 0.76 0.80
CA THR A 212 0.06 0.60 -0.58
C THR A 212 -1.45 0.60 -0.59
N GLY A 213 -2.08 1.62 -1.18
CA GLY A 213 -3.53 1.82 -1.05
C GLY A 213 -4.26 2.00 -2.37
N SER A 214 -5.51 1.60 -2.37
CA SER A 214 -6.49 1.84 -3.45
C SER A 214 -5.99 1.40 -4.82
N MET A 215 -5.79 2.30 -5.79
CA MET A 215 -5.29 1.92 -7.11
C MET A 215 -3.83 1.42 -7.08
N GLY A 216 -3.04 1.76 -6.04
CA GLY A 216 -1.75 1.10 -5.79
C GLY A 216 -1.90 -0.40 -5.53
N GLU A 217 -2.95 -0.81 -4.81
CA GLU A 217 -3.31 -2.23 -4.64
C GLU A 217 -3.74 -2.84 -5.98
N GLY A 218 -4.53 -2.10 -6.77
CA GLY A 218 -4.95 -2.51 -8.11
C GLY A 218 -3.78 -2.70 -9.08
N LEU A 219 -2.78 -1.83 -9.01
CA LEU A 219 -1.56 -1.94 -9.82
C LEU A 219 -0.75 -3.19 -9.45
N ALA A 220 -0.59 -3.48 -8.15
CA ALA A 220 0.12 -4.66 -7.69
C ALA A 220 -0.55 -5.97 -8.14
N ILE A 221 -1.85 -6.14 -7.86
CA ILE A 221 -2.60 -7.34 -8.28
C ILE A 221 -2.72 -7.44 -9.80
N GLY A 222 -2.71 -6.30 -10.49
CA GLY A 222 -2.72 -6.26 -11.94
C GLY A 222 -1.45 -6.82 -12.56
N PHE A 223 -0.29 -6.43 -12.07
CA PHE A 223 0.99 -6.97 -12.53
C PHE A 223 1.10 -8.48 -12.29
N GLU A 224 0.68 -8.97 -11.12
CA GLU A 224 0.66 -10.40 -10.83
C GLU A 224 -0.38 -11.12 -11.69
N GLY A 225 -1.59 -10.57 -11.80
CA GLY A 225 -2.68 -11.17 -12.58
C GLY A 225 -2.38 -11.30 -14.07
N MET A 226 -1.60 -10.40 -14.63
CA MET A 226 -1.10 -10.49 -16.00
C MET A 226 0.09 -11.47 -16.15
N GLY A 227 0.57 -12.07 -15.05
CA GLY A 227 1.77 -12.92 -15.03
C GLY A 227 3.04 -12.14 -15.36
N ARG A 228 3.08 -10.84 -15.03
CA ARG A 228 4.18 -9.96 -15.47
C ARG A 228 5.16 -9.61 -14.37
N ALA A 229 4.76 -9.71 -13.12
CA ALA A 229 5.65 -9.47 -11.99
C ALA A 229 5.31 -10.39 -10.81
N GLU A 230 6.33 -10.69 -10.02
CA GLU A 230 6.19 -11.23 -8.67
C GLU A 230 5.91 -10.08 -7.68
N VAL A 231 5.07 -10.33 -6.68
CA VAL A 231 4.75 -9.33 -5.65
C VAL A 231 5.39 -9.72 -4.32
N VAL A 232 6.16 -8.79 -3.76
CA VAL A 232 6.92 -8.97 -2.51
C VAL A 232 6.44 -7.97 -1.47
N GLY A 233 6.19 -8.43 -0.25
CA GLY A 233 5.87 -7.54 0.85
C GLY A 233 4.88 -8.11 1.85
N THR A 234 4.08 -7.23 2.43
CA THR A 234 3.03 -7.59 3.38
C THR A 234 1.66 -7.25 2.81
N GLU A 235 0.63 -7.49 3.63
CA GLU A 235 -0.71 -7.00 3.32
C GLU A 235 -0.68 -5.50 3.00
N MET A 236 -1.44 -5.11 2.00
CA MET A 236 -1.65 -3.71 1.62
C MET A 236 -2.69 -3.03 2.54
N ARG A 237 -3.18 -1.88 2.21
CA ARG A 237 -4.17 -1.15 3.03
C ARG A 237 -5.52 -1.86 3.17
N ARG A 238 -5.82 -2.82 2.29
CA ARG A 238 -7.07 -3.59 2.28
C ARG A 238 -8.30 -2.69 2.08
N LEU A 239 -8.18 -1.71 1.20
CA LEU A 239 -9.28 -0.83 0.85
C LEU A 239 -10.27 -1.56 -0.06
N ALA A 240 -11.49 -1.73 0.44
CA ALA A 240 -12.54 -2.41 -0.31
C ALA A 240 -13.18 -1.48 -1.34
N GLY A 241 -13.32 -2.00 -2.55
CA GLY A 241 -14.20 -1.50 -3.56
C GLY A 241 -13.73 -0.29 -4.37
N GLU A 242 -14.45 -0.08 -5.46
CA GLU A 242 -14.36 1.08 -6.32
C GLU A 242 -15.20 2.21 -5.73
N VAL A 243 -14.61 3.40 -5.58
CA VAL A 243 -15.23 4.53 -4.88
C VAL A 243 -15.70 5.57 -5.88
N TYR A 244 -16.96 5.96 -5.75
CA TYR A 244 -17.57 7.07 -6.48
C TYR A 244 -17.93 8.22 -5.55
N ASP A 245 -17.88 9.44 -6.10
CA ASP A 245 -18.29 10.66 -5.44
C ASP A 245 -19.77 10.94 -5.75
N PHE A 246 -20.56 11.18 -4.71
CA PHE A 246 -21.96 11.55 -4.80
C PHE A 246 -22.14 12.94 -4.19
N ASN A 247 -22.53 13.89 -5.01
CA ASN A 247 -22.74 15.27 -4.59
C ASN A 247 -24.24 15.56 -4.51
N PHE A 248 -24.66 16.20 -3.44
CA PHE A 248 -26.05 16.69 -3.34
C PHE A 248 -26.23 17.92 -4.24
N GLN A 249 -27.27 17.91 -5.05
CA GLN A 249 -27.49 18.92 -6.10
C GLN A 249 -27.57 20.36 -5.59
N HIS A 250 -28.09 20.56 -4.37
CA HIS A 250 -28.30 21.89 -3.77
C HIS A 250 -27.46 22.09 -2.49
N GLN A 251 -26.46 21.26 -2.26
CA GLN A 251 -25.58 21.32 -1.11
C GLN A 251 -24.13 21.43 -1.60
N TRP A 252 -23.30 22.09 -0.82
CA TRP A 252 -21.88 22.22 -1.09
C TRP A 252 -21.04 21.05 -0.52
N TYR A 253 -21.69 19.97 -0.09
CA TYR A 253 -21.07 18.75 0.39
C TYR A 253 -21.67 17.52 -0.31
N GLY A 254 -20.95 16.44 -0.23
CA GLY A 254 -21.34 15.14 -0.76
C GLY A 254 -20.73 14.01 0.09
N TYR A 255 -20.77 12.81 -0.44
CA TYR A 255 -20.15 11.64 0.20
C TYR A 255 -19.47 10.77 -0.84
N LYS A 256 -18.50 9.96 -0.36
CA LYS A 256 -17.82 8.94 -1.16
C LYS A 256 -18.32 7.58 -0.73
N LEU A 257 -18.65 6.72 -1.67
CA LEU A 257 -19.18 5.38 -1.41
C LEU A 257 -18.46 4.36 -2.30
N SER A 258 -18.08 3.23 -1.69
CA SER A 258 -17.64 2.05 -2.42
C SER A 258 -18.86 1.36 -3.04
N THR A 259 -18.91 1.30 -4.37
CA THR A 259 -20.08 0.82 -5.12
C THR A 259 -19.86 -0.54 -5.76
N ALA A 260 -18.62 -0.93 -6.01
CA ALA A 260 -18.29 -2.22 -6.58
C ALA A 260 -17.16 -2.91 -5.81
N LYS A 261 -17.25 -4.21 -5.64
CA LYS A 261 -16.16 -5.05 -5.12
C LYS A 261 -15.08 -5.21 -6.19
N LEU A 262 -13.84 -5.22 -5.77
CA LEU A 262 -12.68 -5.41 -6.62
C LEU A 262 -12.00 -6.74 -6.34
N PHE A 263 -11.52 -7.40 -7.40
CA PHE A 263 -10.91 -8.72 -7.29
C PHE A 263 -9.64 -8.78 -8.15
N HIS A 264 -8.68 -9.53 -7.66
CA HIS A 264 -7.66 -10.12 -8.51
C HIS A 264 -8.34 -10.99 -9.58
N ILE A 265 -7.75 -11.13 -10.76
CA ILE A 265 -8.35 -11.93 -11.86
C ILE A 265 -8.49 -13.41 -11.52
N ASN A 266 -7.75 -13.93 -10.52
CA ASN A 266 -7.91 -15.29 -10.02
C ASN A 266 -9.15 -15.48 -9.12
N GLY A 267 -9.92 -14.41 -8.85
CA GLY A 267 -11.13 -14.45 -8.02
C GLY A 267 -10.92 -14.02 -6.56
N THR A 268 -9.70 -13.81 -6.10
CA THR A 268 -9.43 -13.32 -4.74
C THR A 268 -9.93 -11.89 -4.59
N ILE A 269 -10.72 -11.61 -3.55
CA ILE A 269 -11.16 -10.26 -3.21
C ILE A 269 -9.92 -9.42 -2.89
N ARG A 270 -9.81 -8.20 -3.46
CA ARG A 270 -8.60 -7.37 -3.37
C ARG A 270 -8.16 -7.10 -1.93
N GLU A 271 -9.09 -6.78 -1.03
CA GLU A 271 -8.79 -6.51 0.38
C GLU A 271 -8.29 -7.74 1.16
N LYS A 272 -8.42 -8.94 0.59
CA LYS A 272 -7.91 -10.21 1.16
C LYS A 272 -6.67 -10.72 0.44
N TYR A 273 -6.15 -9.97 -0.52
CA TYR A 273 -4.96 -10.36 -1.24
C TYR A 273 -3.73 -10.37 -0.31
N ILE A 274 -2.96 -11.43 -0.40
CA ILE A 274 -1.67 -11.61 0.27
C ILE A 274 -0.60 -11.79 -0.80
N PRO A 275 0.50 -11.03 -0.76
CA PRO A 275 1.59 -11.19 -1.71
C PRO A 275 2.14 -12.62 -1.75
N THR A 276 2.48 -13.10 -2.95
CA THR A 276 3.05 -14.44 -3.15
C THR A 276 4.36 -14.59 -2.37
N HIS A 277 5.17 -13.55 -2.33
CA HIS A 277 6.39 -13.50 -1.51
C HIS A 277 6.17 -12.64 -0.28
N TYR A 278 5.65 -13.27 0.77
CA TYR A 278 5.36 -12.57 2.02
C TYR A 278 6.63 -12.29 2.82
N VAL A 279 6.99 -11.03 2.93
CA VAL A 279 8.19 -10.55 3.63
C VAL A 279 7.82 -9.41 4.56
N ARG A 280 8.15 -9.55 5.85
CA ARG A 280 8.01 -8.48 6.84
C ARG A 280 9.36 -7.83 7.10
N GLN A 281 9.36 -6.50 7.24
CA GLN A 281 10.50 -5.78 7.76
C GLN A 281 10.70 -6.15 9.24
N SER A 282 11.84 -6.72 9.59
CA SER A 282 12.16 -7.19 10.95
C SER A 282 13.35 -6.47 11.57
N THR A 283 14.11 -5.74 10.79
CA THR A 283 15.30 -4.98 11.23
C THR A 283 15.27 -3.56 10.63
N ILE A 284 16.00 -2.66 11.28
CA ILE A 284 16.24 -1.29 10.80
C ILE A 284 17.53 -1.17 9.98
N GLU A 285 18.37 -2.21 10.01
CA GLU A 285 19.72 -2.18 9.43
C GLU A 285 19.70 -2.29 7.89
N LYS A 286 18.65 -2.90 7.35
CA LYS A 286 18.53 -3.17 5.91
C LYS A 286 17.07 -3.18 5.47
N ASP A 287 16.85 -2.99 4.19
CA ASP A 287 15.54 -3.08 3.54
C ASP A 287 15.30 -4.53 3.08
N GLU A 288 14.71 -5.36 3.96
CA GLU A 288 14.50 -6.79 3.71
C GLU A 288 13.56 -7.05 2.53
N LEU A 289 12.60 -6.16 2.28
CA LEU A 289 11.69 -6.29 1.14
C LEU A 289 12.43 -6.01 -0.17
N LEU A 290 13.25 -4.96 -0.19
CA LEU A 290 14.09 -4.65 -1.35
C LEU A 290 15.10 -5.76 -1.64
N GLU A 291 15.77 -6.29 -0.61
CA GLU A 291 16.71 -7.41 -0.77
C GLU A 291 16.01 -8.65 -1.35
N ALA A 292 14.81 -8.98 -0.86
CA ALA A 292 14.02 -10.09 -1.38
C ALA A 292 13.63 -9.86 -2.85
N GLY A 293 13.20 -8.66 -3.21
CA GLY A 293 12.90 -8.30 -4.60
C GLY A 293 14.13 -8.41 -5.52
N MET A 294 15.27 -7.90 -5.08
CA MET A 294 16.54 -8.01 -5.83
C MET A 294 16.97 -9.47 -6.00
N LYS A 295 16.75 -10.30 -4.98
CA LYS A 295 17.05 -11.75 -5.06
C LYS A 295 16.20 -12.42 -6.14
N LEU A 296 14.89 -12.14 -6.19
CA LEU A 296 14.01 -12.70 -7.23
C LEU A 296 14.42 -12.27 -8.64
N ILE A 297 14.78 -11.00 -8.83
CA ILE A 297 15.29 -10.53 -10.12
C ILE A 297 16.54 -11.33 -10.53
N ARG A 298 17.51 -11.52 -9.62
CA ARG A 298 18.74 -12.30 -9.90
C ARG A 298 18.41 -13.74 -10.27
N GLN A 299 17.52 -14.40 -9.55
CA GLN A 299 17.08 -15.77 -9.85
C GLN A 299 16.36 -15.94 -11.19
N ALA A 300 15.71 -14.89 -11.69
CA ALA A 300 15.02 -14.92 -12.98
C ALA A 300 15.94 -14.66 -14.18
N ILE A 301 17.20 -14.27 -13.93
CA ILE A 301 18.20 -13.98 -14.97
C ILE A 301 19.15 -15.18 -15.14
N ASP A 302 19.43 -15.93 -14.06
CA ASP A 302 20.24 -17.14 -14.05
C ASP A 302 19.49 -18.31 -14.71
#